data_d116ff1c75f560faa7af603be04f0eda
#
_entry.id   d116ff1c75f560faa7af603be04f0eda
#
_cell.length_a   1.000
_cell.length_b   1.000
_cell.length_c   1.000
_cell.angle_alpha   90.00
_cell.angle_beta   90.00
_cell.angle_gamma   90.00
#
_symmetry.space_group_name_H-M   'P 1'
#
loop_
_entity.id
_entity.type
_entity.pdbx_description
1 polymer ?
#
loop_
_entity_poly.entity_id
_entity_poly.type
_entity_poly.pdbx_seq_one_letter_code
_entity_poly.pdbx_strand_id
1 'polypeptide(L)'
;MIIPRQAISQLQVAMMLLTRLPAGNLTAPIPKLSDSVWAFPLVGLAVGAFSALGLAVALWIGMPPTLAAGIALIAGVLTTGALHEDGLADVADGFGGGQTRARKLEIMRDSRIGSYGTLALILSVGLRWQALALAAAISPSLVVCGVVAIAMISRAGLPAMMVALPPARGDGLGRSAAGGDWTGAASAVAIGVGAAAVLLGPMIGISVALGLVVTLVGLCALAKRQIGGQTGDVLGAAQQLCDVTAWVILVASSYP
;
A
#
# COMPACT_ATOMS: atom_id res chain seq x y z
N MET A 1 -16.36 -21.96 -12.02
CA MET A 1 -16.99 -20.65 -11.82
C MET A 1 -16.30 -19.69 -12.80
N ILE A 2 -17.02 -19.24 -13.84
CA ILE A 2 -16.45 -18.37 -14.87
C ILE A 2 -16.41 -16.96 -14.28
N ILE A 3 -15.19 -16.41 -14.07
CA ILE A 3 -15.01 -15.02 -13.63
C ILE A 3 -15.61 -14.13 -14.73
N PRO A 4 -16.56 -13.21 -14.41
CA PRO A 4 -17.12 -12.32 -15.41
C PRO A 4 -16.02 -11.52 -16.10
N ARG A 5 -16.06 -11.37 -17.42
CA ARG A 5 -15.06 -10.57 -18.19
C ARG A 5 -14.83 -9.19 -17.58
N GLN A 6 -15.88 -8.60 -17.03
CA GLN A 6 -15.83 -7.31 -16.36
C GLN A 6 -14.89 -7.31 -15.12
N ALA A 7 -14.91 -8.35 -14.30
CA ALA A 7 -14.04 -8.45 -13.12
C ALA A 7 -12.56 -8.57 -13.52
N ILE A 8 -12.26 -9.28 -14.61
CA ILE A 8 -10.89 -9.36 -15.16
C ILE A 8 -10.44 -7.98 -15.62
N SER A 9 -11.26 -7.24 -16.37
CA SER A 9 -10.90 -5.89 -16.84
C SER A 9 -10.73 -4.91 -15.68
N GLN A 10 -11.53 -5.01 -14.61
CA GLN A 10 -11.36 -4.21 -13.39
C GLN A 10 -10.05 -4.53 -12.68
N LEU A 11 -9.68 -5.81 -12.56
CA LEU A 11 -8.38 -6.20 -12.02
C LEU A 11 -7.23 -5.68 -12.89
N GLN A 12 -7.35 -5.73 -14.22
CA GLN A 12 -6.35 -5.16 -15.13
C GLN A 12 -6.17 -3.65 -14.90
N VAL A 13 -7.26 -2.88 -14.74
CA VAL A 13 -7.21 -1.44 -14.43
C VAL A 13 -6.44 -1.20 -13.12
N ALA A 14 -6.76 -1.97 -12.07
CA ALA A 14 -6.07 -1.87 -10.78
C ALA A 14 -4.58 -2.23 -10.90
N MET A 15 -4.23 -3.30 -11.65
CA MET A 15 -2.85 -3.71 -11.90
C MET A 15 -2.05 -2.64 -12.67
N MET A 16 -2.63 -2.08 -13.72
CA MET A 16 -2.00 -1.02 -14.52
C MET A 16 -1.73 0.24 -13.71
N LEU A 17 -2.61 0.54 -12.74
CA LEU A 17 -2.44 1.70 -11.87
C LEU A 17 -1.34 1.50 -10.84
N LEU A 18 -1.37 0.36 -10.14
CA LEU A 18 -0.59 0.16 -8.90
C LEU A 18 0.71 -0.60 -9.12
N THR A 19 0.98 -1.07 -10.35
CA THR A 19 2.21 -1.83 -10.66
C THR A 19 2.78 -1.46 -12.02
N ARG A 20 4.02 -1.92 -12.26
CA ARG A 20 4.68 -1.91 -13.57
C ARG A 20 4.56 -3.25 -14.29
N LEU A 21 3.82 -4.18 -13.72
CA LEU A 21 3.61 -5.51 -14.31
C LEU A 21 2.74 -5.41 -15.57
N PRO A 22 3.00 -6.24 -16.58
CA PRO A 22 2.16 -6.29 -17.78
C PRO A 22 0.78 -6.84 -17.42
N ALA A 23 -0.26 -6.02 -17.52
CA ALA A 23 -1.63 -6.40 -17.21
C ALA A 23 -2.46 -6.78 -18.46
N GLY A 24 -1.81 -6.89 -19.63
CA GLY A 24 -2.49 -7.15 -20.90
C GLY A 24 -3.20 -5.93 -21.49
N ASN A 25 -4.02 -6.14 -22.51
CA ASN A 25 -4.74 -5.07 -23.20
C ASN A 25 -6.19 -4.99 -22.70
N LEU A 26 -6.62 -3.76 -22.37
CA LEU A 26 -8.02 -3.49 -22.05
C LEU A 26 -8.85 -3.41 -23.32
N THR A 27 -9.99 -4.10 -23.33
CA THR A 27 -11.00 -4.00 -24.40
C THR A 27 -12.13 -3.08 -23.94
N ALA A 28 -12.65 -2.26 -24.86
CA ALA A 28 -13.77 -1.38 -24.58
C ALA A 28 -15.06 -2.16 -24.22
N PRO A 29 -15.89 -1.69 -23.31
CA PRO A 29 -15.74 -0.47 -22.51
C PRO A 29 -14.73 -0.64 -21.37
N ILE A 30 -13.83 0.34 -21.20
CA ILE A 30 -12.82 0.32 -20.12
C ILE A 30 -13.52 0.64 -18.80
N PRO A 31 -13.38 -0.20 -17.73
CA PRO A 31 -13.95 0.05 -16.42
C PRO A 31 -13.40 1.35 -15.81
N LYS A 32 -14.23 2.04 -15.03
CA LYS A 32 -13.76 3.16 -14.23
C LYS A 32 -12.86 2.67 -13.09
N LEU A 33 -11.96 3.53 -12.63
CA LEU A 33 -11.13 3.22 -11.48
C LEU A 33 -11.99 2.95 -10.23
N SER A 34 -13.05 3.74 -10.03
CA SER A 34 -14.02 3.56 -8.93
C SER A 34 -14.62 2.16 -8.86
N ASP A 35 -14.83 1.52 -10.01
CA ASP A 35 -15.40 0.17 -10.08
C ASP A 35 -14.34 -0.93 -9.88
N SER A 36 -13.06 -0.56 -9.92
CA SER A 36 -11.91 -1.48 -9.89
C SER A 36 -11.22 -1.53 -8.52
N VAL A 37 -11.62 -0.68 -7.57
CA VAL A 37 -10.95 -0.53 -6.26
C VAL A 37 -11.04 -1.78 -5.39
N TRP A 38 -12.08 -2.63 -5.55
CA TRP A 38 -12.20 -3.89 -4.84
C TRP A 38 -11.01 -4.83 -5.07
N ALA A 39 -10.34 -4.69 -6.23
CA ALA A 39 -9.21 -5.51 -6.66
C ALA A 39 -7.86 -5.03 -6.08
N PHE A 40 -7.78 -3.92 -5.37
CA PHE A 40 -6.52 -3.41 -4.81
C PHE A 40 -5.77 -4.41 -3.92
N PRO A 41 -6.42 -5.19 -3.04
CA PRO A 41 -5.74 -6.26 -2.30
C PRO A 41 -5.20 -7.37 -3.20
N LEU A 42 -5.86 -7.68 -4.32
CA LEU A 42 -5.39 -8.68 -5.29
C LEU A 42 -4.14 -8.20 -6.05
N VAL A 43 -4.04 -6.89 -6.28
CA VAL A 43 -2.76 -6.30 -6.76
C VAL A 43 -1.68 -6.47 -5.69
N GLY A 44 -2.03 -6.28 -4.42
CA GLY A 44 -1.16 -6.57 -3.28
C GLY A 44 -0.67 -8.02 -3.27
N LEU A 45 -1.52 -8.99 -3.64
CA LEU A 45 -1.11 -10.40 -3.80
C LEU A 45 0.00 -10.54 -4.84
N ALA A 46 -0.12 -9.90 -6.01
CA ALA A 46 0.92 -9.95 -7.03
C ALA A 46 2.23 -9.31 -6.55
N VAL A 47 2.16 -8.11 -5.98
CA VAL A 47 3.35 -7.42 -5.42
C VAL A 47 4.00 -8.27 -4.32
N GLY A 48 3.20 -8.78 -3.37
CA GLY A 48 3.66 -9.64 -2.29
C GLY A 48 4.27 -10.94 -2.79
N ALA A 49 3.72 -11.55 -3.83
CA ALA A 49 4.26 -12.78 -4.41
C ALA A 49 5.66 -12.57 -5.02
N PHE A 50 5.89 -11.47 -5.77
CA PHE A 50 7.21 -11.14 -6.30
C PHE A 50 8.21 -10.84 -5.17
N SER A 51 7.81 -10.08 -4.16
CA SER A 51 8.65 -9.80 -2.99
C SER A 51 8.98 -11.07 -2.20
N ALA A 52 7.98 -11.93 -1.97
CA ALA A 52 8.14 -13.20 -1.26
C ALA A 52 9.01 -14.19 -2.04
N LEU A 53 8.90 -14.22 -3.37
CA LEU A 53 9.78 -15.03 -4.22
C LEU A 53 11.24 -14.57 -4.09
N GLY A 54 11.51 -13.26 -4.18
CA GLY A 54 12.86 -12.72 -4.00
C GLY A 54 13.42 -13.05 -2.63
N LEU A 55 12.63 -12.89 -1.57
CA LEU A 55 12.98 -13.27 -0.20
C LEU A 55 13.31 -14.76 -0.08
N ALA A 56 12.39 -15.62 -0.56
CA ALA A 56 12.53 -17.07 -0.45
C ALA A 56 13.77 -17.59 -1.18
N VAL A 57 14.02 -17.08 -2.39
CA VAL A 57 15.24 -17.42 -3.15
C VAL A 57 16.50 -16.98 -2.41
N ALA A 58 16.52 -15.75 -1.87
CA ALA A 58 17.67 -15.24 -1.12
C ALA A 58 17.95 -16.09 0.14
N LEU A 59 16.92 -16.47 0.90
CA LEU A 59 17.07 -17.34 2.06
C LEU A 59 17.50 -18.77 1.65
N TRP A 60 16.95 -19.30 0.56
CA TRP A 60 17.27 -20.64 0.06
C TRP A 60 18.75 -20.78 -0.37
N ILE A 61 19.34 -19.74 -0.96
CA ILE A 61 20.78 -19.73 -1.31
C ILE A 61 21.68 -19.36 -0.12
N GLY A 62 21.13 -19.28 1.11
CA GLY A 62 21.88 -19.06 2.34
C GLY A 62 22.23 -17.62 2.65
N MET A 63 21.54 -16.63 2.05
CA MET A 63 21.77 -15.23 2.43
C MET A 63 21.30 -14.95 3.86
N PRO A 64 22.00 -14.09 4.60
CA PRO A 64 21.54 -13.61 5.90
C PRO A 64 20.15 -12.95 5.81
N PRO A 65 19.30 -13.07 6.85
CA PRO A 65 17.96 -12.49 6.87
C PRO A 65 17.91 -11.00 6.51
N THR A 66 18.91 -10.23 6.91
CA THR A 66 19.02 -8.80 6.59
C THR A 66 19.17 -8.54 5.10
N LEU A 67 19.98 -9.33 4.38
CA LEU A 67 20.14 -9.18 2.94
C LEU A 67 18.90 -9.69 2.19
N ALA A 68 18.32 -10.81 2.62
CA ALA A 68 17.09 -11.35 2.05
C ALA A 68 15.92 -10.36 2.18
N ALA A 69 15.80 -9.67 3.33
CA ALA A 69 14.83 -8.60 3.54
C ALA A 69 15.03 -7.43 2.56
N GLY A 70 16.28 -7.04 2.30
CA GLY A 70 16.61 -6.03 1.30
C GLY A 70 16.17 -6.43 -0.10
N ILE A 71 16.40 -7.69 -0.51
CA ILE A 71 15.95 -8.22 -1.81
C ILE A 71 14.41 -8.18 -1.92
N ALA A 72 13.68 -8.56 -0.86
CA ALA A 72 12.22 -8.49 -0.85
C ALA A 72 11.71 -7.06 -1.06
N LEU A 73 12.30 -6.07 -0.39
CA LEU A 73 11.94 -4.66 -0.56
C LEU A 73 12.24 -4.16 -1.97
N ILE A 74 13.42 -4.46 -2.51
CA ILE A 74 13.78 -4.10 -3.89
C ILE A 74 12.76 -4.68 -4.87
N ALA A 75 12.41 -5.96 -4.74
CA ALA A 75 11.42 -6.61 -5.60
C ALA A 75 10.05 -5.91 -5.53
N GLY A 76 9.58 -5.54 -4.33
CA GLY A 76 8.33 -4.81 -4.14
C GLY A 76 8.35 -3.42 -4.77
N VAL A 77 9.42 -2.64 -4.53
CA VAL A 77 9.60 -1.29 -5.10
C VAL A 77 9.66 -1.34 -6.63
N LEU A 78 10.42 -2.28 -7.21
CA LEU A 78 10.49 -2.45 -8.67
C LEU A 78 9.13 -2.85 -9.27
N THR A 79 8.38 -3.71 -8.58
CA THR A 79 7.05 -4.15 -9.02
C THR A 79 6.05 -3.00 -9.07
N THR A 80 6.09 -2.08 -8.10
CA THR A 80 5.19 -0.91 -8.03
C THR A 80 5.75 0.32 -8.75
N GLY A 81 7.06 0.32 -9.08
CA GLY A 81 7.76 1.47 -9.63
C GLY A 81 7.86 2.62 -8.62
N ALA A 82 7.97 2.31 -7.35
CA ALA A 82 8.05 3.26 -6.22
C ALA A 82 6.85 4.21 -6.07
N LEU A 83 5.69 3.88 -6.67
CA LEU A 83 4.50 4.74 -6.67
C LEU A 83 4.07 5.20 -5.28
N HIS A 84 4.11 4.29 -4.30
CA HIS A 84 3.63 4.59 -2.94
C HIS A 84 4.70 5.31 -2.12
N GLU A 85 5.96 4.99 -2.33
CA GLU A 85 7.12 5.66 -1.74
C GLU A 85 7.17 7.13 -2.16
N ASP A 86 6.96 7.40 -3.45
CA ASP A 86 6.86 8.74 -4.02
C ASP A 86 5.75 9.55 -3.33
N GLY A 87 4.54 8.96 -3.24
CA GLY A 87 3.43 9.60 -2.53
C GLY A 87 3.72 9.89 -1.05
N LEU A 88 4.47 9.01 -0.35
CA LEU A 88 4.88 9.27 1.03
C LEU A 88 5.83 10.48 1.11
N ALA A 89 6.80 10.56 0.20
CA ALA A 89 7.74 11.66 0.14
C ALA A 89 7.04 12.99 -0.15
N ASP A 90 6.16 13.02 -1.14
CA ASP A 90 5.39 14.19 -1.52
C ASP A 90 4.50 14.71 -0.39
N VAL A 91 3.81 13.80 0.32
CA VAL A 91 3.00 14.16 1.50
C VAL A 91 3.87 14.73 2.61
N ALA A 92 5.01 14.10 2.90
CA ALA A 92 5.92 14.58 3.94
C ALA A 92 6.46 15.97 3.62
N ASP A 93 6.91 16.21 2.38
CA ASP A 93 7.41 17.51 1.94
C ASP A 93 6.29 18.56 1.89
N GLY A 94 5.12 18.21 1.34
CA GLY A 94 3.99 19.13 1.26
C GLY A 94 3.46 19.55 2.64
N PHE A 95 3.26 18.58 3.54
CA PHE A 95 2.69 18.86 4.86
C PHE A 95 3.71 19.50 5.80
N GLY A 96 4.99 19.14 5.70
CA GLY A 96 6.08 19.70 6.49
C GLY A 96 6.56 21.07 5.99
N GLY A 97 6.66 21.27 4.68
CA GLY A 97 7.24 22.46 4.08
C GLY A 97 6.24 23.57 3.72
N GLY A 98 4.97 23.23 3.51
CA GLY A 98 3.94 24.20 3.11
C GLY A 98 3.19 24.80 4.30
N GLN A 99 2.99 26.14 4.31
CA GLN A 99 2.20 26.80 5.35
C GLN A 99 0.73 26.95 4.97
N THR A 100 0.41 27.07 3.68
CA THR A 100 -0.96 27.20 3.17
C THR A 100 -1.35 25.96 2.39
N ARG A 101 -2.66 25.68 2.29
CA ARG A 101 -3.19 24.58 1.46
C ARG A 101 -2.65 24.63 0.02
N ALA A 102 -2.66 25.80 -0.59
CA ALA A 102 -2.19 25.98 -1.98
C ALA A 102 -0.70 25.62 -2.09
N ARG A 103 0.12 26.10 -1.17
CA ARG A 103 1.57 25.83 -1.17
C ARG A 103 1.89 24.36 -0.91
N LYS A 104 1.14 23.68 -0.02
CA LYS A 104 1.26 22.24 0.20
C LYS A 104 1.00 21.43 -1.08
N LEU A 105 -0.11 21.73 -1.75
CA LEU A 105 -0.48 21.07 -3.00
C LEU A 105 0.49 21.38 -4.15
N GLU A 106 1.13 22.56 -4.15
CA GLU A 106 2.19 22.91 -5.08
C GLU A 106 3.47 22.11 -4.84
N ILE A 107 3.93 22.02 -3.58
CA ILE A 107 5.10 21.23 -3.20
C ILE A 107 4.90 19.74 -3.58
N MET A 108 3.73 19.17 -3.30
CA MET A 108 3.38 17.79 -3.66
C MET A 108 3.33 17.51 -5.18
N ARG A 109 3.46 18.53 -6.04
CA ARG A 109 3.58 18.39 -7.50
C ARG A 109 5.00 18.63 -8.00
N ASP A 110 5.87 19.13 -7.15
CA ASP A 110 7.27 19.37 -7.52
C ASP A 110 8.01 18.02 -7.54
N SER A 111 8.66 17.69 -8.64
CA SER A 111 9.43 16.45 -8.77
C SER A 111 10.72 16.42 -7.94
N ARG A 112 11.06 17.52 -7.26
CA ARG A 112 12.23 17.61 -6.39
C ARG A 112 11.88 17.15 -4.98
N ILE A 113 12.63 16.18 -4.48
CA ILE A 113 12.48 15.71 -3.11
C ILE A 113 13.09 16.71 -2.12
N GLY A 114 12.38 16.99 -1.04
CA GLY A 114 12.84 17.80 0.06
C GLY A 114 13.37 16.97 1.24
N SER A 115 13.76 17.68 2.31
CA SER A 115 14.32 17.04 3.50
C SER A 115 13.30 16.19 4.25
N TYR A 116 12.03 16.61 4.30
CA TYR A 116 10.97 15.85 4.98
C TYR A 116 10.66 14.55 4.22
N GLY A 117 10.55 14.60 2.88
CA GLY A 117 10.36 13.43 2.04
C GLY A 117 11.51 12.46 2.15
N THR A 118 12.76 12.97 2.09
CA THR A 118 13.96 12.14 2.28
C THR A 118 13.96 11.41 3.62
N LEU A 119 13.68 12.13 4.72
CA LEU A 119 13.60 11.52 6.06
C LEU A 119 12.45 10.51 6.16
N ALA A 120 11.29 10.82 5.61
CA ALA A 120 10.15 9.90 5.61
C ALA A 120 10.48 8.59 4.88
N LEU A 121 11.16 8.65 3.74
CA LEU A 121 11.62 7.46 3.01
C LEU A 121 12.65 6.66 3.80
N ILE A 122 13.68 7.31 4.35
CA ILE A 122 14.70 6.62 5.15
C ILE A 122 14.07 5.88 6.32
N LEU A 123 13.16 6.53 7.05
CA LEU A 123 12.49 5.93 8.21
C LEU A 123 11.53 4.81 7.80
N SER A 124 10.70 5.01 6.77
CA SER A 124 9.77 4.00 6.29
C SER A 124 10.48 2.77 5.76
N VAL A 125 11.46 2.94 4.87
CA VAL A 125 12.24 1.84 4.31
C VAL A 125 13.06 1.15 5.39
N GLY A 126 13.70 1.90 6.27
CA GLY A 126 14.50 1.37 7.37
C GLY A 126 13.68 0.51 8.34
N LEU A 127 12.49 0.99 8.76
CA LEU A 127 11.60 0.23 9.64
C LEU A 127 11.09 -1.05 8.96
N ARG A 128 10.67 -0.98 7.71
CA ARG A 128 10.24 -2.16 6.95
C ARG A 128 11.38 -3.17 6.77
N TRP A 129 12.57 -2.69 6.42
CA TRP A 129 13.74 -3.56 6.27
C TRP A 129 14.06 -4.30 7.57
N GLN A 130 14.13 -3.55 8.66
CA GLN A 130 14.43 -4.14 9.98
C GLN A 130 13.36 -5.13 10.42
N ALA A 131 12.08 -4.80 10.23
CA ALA A 131 10.97 -5.69 10.59
C ALA A 131 10.97 -6.98 9.75
N LEU A 132 11.20 -6.87 8.44
CA LEU A 132 11.36 -8.02 7.56
C LEU A 132 12.54 -8.91 7.98
N ALA A 133 13.70 -8.32 8.32
CA ALA A 133 14.87 -9.04 8.77
C ALA A 133 14.63 -9.79 10.08
N LEU A 134 13.97 -9.14 11.04
CA LEU A 134 13.58 -9.76 12.31
C LEU A 134 12.57 -10.90 12.10
N ALA A 135 11.54 -10.69 11.30
CA ALA A 135 10.57 -11.73 10.97
C ALA A 135 11.23 -12.94 10.28
N ALA A 136 12.18 -12.69 9.37
CA ALA A 136 12.94 -13.76 8.70
C ALA A 136 13.85 -14.53 9.66
N ALA A 137 14.40 -13.87 10.67
CA ALA A 137 15.19 -14.50 11.70
C ALA A 137 14.35 -15.33 12.67
N ILE A 138 13.09 -14.92 12.94
CA ILE A 138 12.15 -15.67 13.77
C ILE A 138 11.67 -16.93 13.03
N SER A 139 11.16 -16.76 11.78
CA SER A 139 10.65 -17.88 10.99
C SER A 139 10.59 -17.51 9.50
N PRO A 140 11.25 -18.30 8.61
CA PRO A 140 11.14 -18.12 7.17
C PRO A 140 9.69 -18.21 6.65
N SER A 141 8.86 -19.10 7.19
CA SER A 141 7.45 -19.21 6.80
C SER A 141 6.63 -18.01 7.24
N LEU A 142 6.86 -17.49 8.43
CA LEU A 142 6.18 -16.30 8.95
C LEU A 142 6.46 -15.09 8.05
N VAL A 143 7.72 -14.87 7.68
CA VAL A 143 8.08 -13.69 6.86
C VAL A 143 7.53 -13.81 5.44
N VAL A 144 7.54 -14.99 4.82
CA VAL A 144 6.96 -15.22 3.48
C VAL A 144 5.45 -14.95 3.49
N CYS A 145 4.71 -15.52 4.46
CA CYS A 145 3.29 -15.23 4.64
C CYS A 145 3.06 -13.74 4.97
N GLY A 146 3.91 -13.14 5.80
CA GLY A 146 3.86 -11.73 6.17
C GLY A 146 3.97 -10.80 4.97
N VAL A 147 4.94 -11.04 4.09
CA VAL A 147 5.13 -10.22 2.87
C VAL A 147 3.87 -10.20 2.01
N VAL A 148 3.25 -11.36 1.79
CA VAL A 148 2.03 -11.45 0.98
C VAL A 148 0.83 -10.81 1.69
N ALA A 149 0.62 -11.17 2.97
CA ALA A 149 -0.52 -10.67 3.74
C ALA A 149 -0.49 -9.15 3.89
N ILE A 150 0.68 -8.59 4.23
CA ILE A 150 0.85 -7.15 4.46
C ILE A 150 0.72 -6.38 3.14
N ALA A 151 1.27 -6.89 2.04
CA ALA A 151 1.08 -6.28 0.73
C ALA A 151 -0.41 -6.22 0.32
N MET A 152 -1.20 -7.23 0.68
CA MET A 152 -2.65 -7.25 0.44
C MET A 152 -3.41 -6.28 1.35
N ILE A 153 -3.21 -6.40 2.67
CA ILE A 153 -4.03 -5.65 3.63
C ILE A 153 -3.69 -4.16 3.64
N SER A 154 -2.44 -3.75 3.38
CA SER A 154 -2.03 -2.34 3.30
C SER A 154 -2.71 -1.58 2.16
N ARG A 155 -3.20 -2.27 1.14
CA ARG A 155 -3.97 -1.70 0.03
C ARG A 155 -5.49 -1.77 0.24
N ALA A 156 -5.94 -2.61 1.15
CA ALA A 156 -7.37 -2.89 1.34
C ALA A 156 -8.17 -1.70 1.88
N GLY A 157 -7.54 -0.83 2.67
CA GLY A 157 -8.19 0.34 3.25
C GLY A 157 -8.20 1.59 2.35
N LEU A 158 -7.41 1.59 1.26
CA LEU A 158 -7.33 2.75 0.36
C LEU A 158 -8.68 3.12 -0.28
N PRO A 159 -9.49 2.16 -0.75
CA PRO A 159 -10.82 2.46 -1.28
C PRO A 159 -11.73 3.16 -0.27
N ALA A 160 -11.65 2.80 1.01
CA ALA A 160 -12.44 3.45 2.05
C ALA A 160 -12.03 4.93 2.23
N MET A 161 -10.73 5.25 2.15
CA MET A 161 -10.26 6.65 2.15
C MET A 161 -10.78 7.42 0.91
N MET A 162 -10.79 6.77 -0.26
CA MET A 162 -11.29 7.39 -1.50
C MET A 162 -12.78 7.75 -1.42
N VAL A 163 -13.58 6.96 -0.71
CA VAL A 163 -15.01 7.25 -0.46
C VAL A 163 -15.18 8.28 0.65
N ALA A 164 -14.40 8.19 1.74
CA ALA A 164 -14.56 9.03 2.92
C ALA A 164 -14.07 10.48 2.74
N LEU A 165 -13.09 10.70 1.85
CA LEU A 165 -12.47 12.01 1.64
C LEU A 165 -12.78 12.57 0.25
N PRO A 166 -13.17 13.86 0.16
CA PRO A 166 -13.30 14.51 -1.14
C PRO A 166 -11.91 14.65 -1.80
N PRO A 167 -11.84 14.73 -3.13
CA PRO A 167 -10.61 15.06 -3.83
C PRO A 167 -10.11 16.46 -3.41
N ALA A 168 -8.84 16.56 -3.05
CA ALA A 168 -8.22 17.85 -2.68
C ALA A 168 -7.90 18.72 -3.92
N ARG A 169 -7.84 18.11 -5.11
CA ARG A 169 -7.56 18.74 -6.40
C ARG A 169 -8.69 18.47 -7.40
N GLY A 170 -8.85 19.35 -8.39
CA GLY A 170 -9.79 19.15 -9.51
C GLY A 170 -9.33 18.16 -10.58
N ASP A 171 -8.11 17.64 -10.46
CA ASP A 171 -7.43 16.74 -11.40
C ASP A 171 -6.72 15.58 -10.68
N GLY A 172 -6.13 14.67 -11.46
CA GLY A 172 -5.31 13.55 -10.96
C GLY A 172 -6.12 12.35 -10.44
N LEU A 173 -5.38 11.38 -9.85
CA LEU A 173 -5.92 10.10 -9.39
C LEU A 173 -7.04 10.26 -8.37
N GLY A 174 -6.91 11.21 -7.44
CA GLY A 174 -7.94 11.46 -6.44
C GLY A 174 -9.30 11.79 -7.04
N ARG A 175 -9.33 12.50 -8.17
CA ARG A 175 -10.57 12.80 -8.90
C ARG A 175 -11.06 11.62 -9.73
N SER A 176 -10.18 10.90 -10.39
CA SER A 176 -10.55 9.70 -11.18
C SER A 176 -11.13 8.58 -10.31
N ALA A 177 -10.77 8.57 -9.03
CA ALA A 177 -11.26 7.64 -8.03
C ALA A 177 -12.55 8.13 -7.33
N ALA A 178 -12.91 9.41 -7.48
CA ALA A 178 -14.13 9.96 -6.91
C ALA A 178 -15.36 9.30 -7.54
N GLY A 179 -16.37 8.99 -6.72
CA GLY A 179 -17.61 8.33 -7.15
C GLY A 179 -17.64 6.83 -6.91
N GLY A 180 -16.61 6.26 -6.26
CA GLY A 180 -16.68 4.90 -5.71
C GLY A 180 -17.74 4.76 -4.63
N ASP A 181 -18.19 3.55 -4.42
CA ASP A 181 -19.17 3.22 -3.38
C ASP A 181 -18.54 2.44 -2.22
N TRP A 182 -19.27 2.35 -1.11
CA TRP A 182 -18.82 1.57 0.05
C TRP A 182 -18.79 0.06 -0.21
N THR A 183 -19.48 -0.43 -1.25
CA THR A 183 -19.52 -1.86 -1.60
C THR A 183 -18.15 -2.31 -2.11
N GLY A 184 -17.55 -1.55 -3.03
CA GLY A 184 -16.19 -1.81 -3.51
C GLY A 184 -15.15 -1.71 -2.40
N ALA A 185 -15.29 -0.69 -1.52
CA ALA A 185 -14.41 -0.51 -0.37
C ALA A 185 -14.55 -1.66 0.64
N ALA A 186 -15.76 -2.07 0.99
CA ALA A 186 -16.01 -3.19 1.88
C ALA A 186 -15.48 -4.52 1.34
N SER A 187 -15.64 -4.74 0.02
CA SER A 187 -15.08 -5.92 -0.65
C SER A 187 -13.56 -5.96 -0.56
N ALA A 188 -12.88 -4.83 -0.81
CA ALA A 188 -11.44 -4.72 -0.65
C ALA A 188 -10.99 -5.02 0.79
N VAL A 189 -11.66 -4.42 1.79
CA VAL A 189 -11.37 -4.67 3.21
C VAL A 189 -11.57 -6.14 3.56
N ALA A 190 -12.68 -6.75 3.13
CA ALA A 190 -12.96 -8.17 3.38
C ALA A 190 -11.88 -9.09 2.81
N ILE A 191 -11.43 -8.83 1.56
CA ILE A 191 -10.36 -9.60 0.92
C ILE A 191 -9.04 -9.44 1.70
N GLY A 192 -8.64 -8.20 2.02
CA GLY A 192 -7.37 -7.94 2.70
C GLY A 192 -7.32 -8.48 4.13
N VAL A 193 -8.39 -8.27 4.90
CA VAL A 193 -8.50 -8.79 6.28
C VAL A 193 -8.60 -10.31 6.26
N GLY A 194 -9.37 -10.89 5.36
CA GLY A 194 -9.45 -12.35 5.18
C GLY A 194 -8.10 -12.97 4.84
N ALA A 195 -7.35 -12.36 3.93
CA ALA A 195 -6.00 -12.81 3.59
C ALA A 195 -5.05 -12.73 4.78
N ALA A 196 -5.08 -11.63 5.56
CA ALA A 196 -4.26 -11.50 6.75
C ALA A 196 -4.62 -12.54 7.81
N ALA A 197 -5.92 -12.79 8.04
CA ALA A 197 -6.37 -13.80 9.00
C ALA A 197 -5.94 -15.23 8.61
N VAL A 198 -5.97 -15.56 7.32
CA VAL A 198 -5.55 -16.88 6.81
C VAL A 198 -4.03 -17.05 6.87
N LEU A 199 -3.27 -16.04 6.44
CA LEU A 199 -1.82 -16.14 6.30
C LEU A 199 -1.05 -15.91 7.60
N LEU A 200 -1.55 -15.05 8.50
CA LEU A 200 -0.89 -14.70 9.77
C LEU A 200 -1.58 -15.31 11.00
N GLY A 201 -2.72 -15.96 10.79
CA GLY A 201 -3.61 -16.37 11.85
C GLY A 201 -4.58 -15.26 12.30
N PRO A 202 -5.76 -15.63 12.85
CA PRO A 202 -6.84 -14.68 13.09
C PRO A 202 -6.46 -13.60 14.12
N MET A 203 -5.71 -13.94 15.16
CA MET A 203 -5.35 -12.98 16.21
C MET A 203 -4.41 -11.88 15.68
N ILE A 204 -3.34 -12.25 14.97
CA ILE A 204 -2.41 -11.29 14.37
C ILE A 204 -3.13 -10.50 13.26
N GLY A 205 -3.92 -11.18 12.42
CA GLY A 205 -4.68 -10.52 11.35
C GLY A 205 -5.63 -9.45 11.87
N ILE A 206 -6.35 -9.72 12.98
CA ILE A 206 -7.22 -8.73 13.63
C ILE A 206 -6.40 -7.58 14.22
N SER A 207 -5.30 -7.87 14.91
CA SER A 207 -4.43 -6.83 15.48
C SER A 207 -3.87 -5.90 14.41
N VAL A 208 -3.42 -6.45 13.28
CA VAL A 208 -2.99 -5.68 12.11
C VAL A 208 -4.15 -4.84 11.59
N ALA A 209 -5.33 -5.42 11.35
CA ALA A 209 -6.49 -4.69 10.84
C ALA A 209 -6.85 -3.49 11.72
N LEU A 210 -6.86 -3.67 13.05
CA LEU A 210 -7.13 -2.58 14.01
C LEU A 210 -6.05 -1.50 13.94
N GLY A 211 -4.76 -1.86 13.86
CA GLY A 211 -3.67 -0.90 13.69
C GLY A 211 -3.80 -0.09 12.41
N LEU A 212 -4.21 -0.75 11.30
CA LEU A 212 -4.44 -0.07 10.03
C LEU A 212 -5.63 0.89 10.10
N VAL A 213 -6.70 0.54 10.79
CA VAL A 213 -7.84 1.46 11.01
C VAL A 213 -7.36 2.73 11.71
N VAL A 214 -6.57 2.61 12.79
CA VAL A 214 -6.01 3.77 13.51
C VAL A 214 -5.15 4.62 12.57
N THR A 215 -4.26 4.00 11.81
CA THR A 215 -3.38 4.68 10.85
C THR A 215 -4.18 5.44 9.78
N LEU A 216 -5.17 4.79 9.17
CA LEU A 216 -6.00 5.38 8.12
C LEU A 216 -6.87 6.52 8.65
N VAL A 217 -7.50 6.35 9.82
CA VAL A 217 -8.30 7.42 10.45
C VAL A 217 -7.43 8.62 10.78
N GLY A 218 -6.23 8.40 11.35
CA GLY A 218 -5.29 9.45 11.65
C GLY A 218 -4.85 10.21 10.40
N LEU A 219 -4.50 9.49 9.33
CA LEU A 219 -4.09 10.12 8.08
C LEU A 219 -5.26 10.82 7.36
N CYS A 220 -6.48 10.27 7.40
CA CYS A 220 -7.68 10.93 6.89
C CYS A 220 -7.92 12.27 7.59
N ALA A 221 -7.85 12.29 8.92
CA ALA A 221 -8.00 13.50 9.71
C ALA A 221 -6.92 14.54 9.38
N LEU A 222 -5.65 14.08 9.26
CA LEU A 222 -4.54 14.93 8.90
C LEU A 222 -4.70 15.50 7.49
N ALA A 223 -4.99 14.69 6.48
CA ALA A 223 -5.15 15.12 5.10
C ALA A 223 -6.33 16.09 4.93
N LYS A 224 -7.46 15.84 5.62
CA LYS A 224 -8.60 16.75 5.64
C LYS A 224 -8.21 18.11 6.23
N ARG A 225 -7.43 18.12 7.31
CA ARG A 225 -6.96 19.36 7.96
C ARG A 225 -5.93 20.09 7.11
N GLN A 226 -4.99 19.38 6.48
CA GLN A 226 -3.87 19.97 5.77
C GLN A 226 -4.20 20.47 4.37
N ILE A 227 -4.98 19.70 3.61
CA ILE A 227 -5.27 19.97 2.21
C ILE A 227 -6.76 19.86 1.84
N GLY A 228 -7.63 19.59 2.82
CA GLY A 228 -9.08 19.54 2.65
C GLY A 228 -9.61 18.25 2.01
N GLY A 229 -8.80 17.22 1.81
CA GLY A 229 -9.21 15.97 1.16
C GLY A 229 -8.05 15.05 0.80
N GLN A 230 -8.23 14.19 -0.21
CA GLN A 230 -7.23 13.22 -0.65
C GLN A 230 -6.65 13.56 -2.03
N THR A 231 -5.41 13.09 -2.28
CA THR A 231 -4.74 13.03 -3.58
C THR A 231 -4.20 11.61 -3.78
N GLY A 232 -3.68 11.32 -4.98
CA GLY A 232 -2.94 10.06 -5.21
C GLY A 232 -1.78 9.88 -4.22
N ASP A 233 -1.08 10.97 -3.91
CA ASP A 233 0.07 10.97 -3.00
C ASP A 233 -0.36 10.60 -1.57
N VAL A 234 -1.51 11.12 -1.10
CA VAL A 234 -2.08 10.76 0.20
C VAL A 234 -2.46 9.28 0.26
N LEU A 235 -2.98 8.71 -0.84
CA LEU A 235 -3.26 7.28 -0.91
C LEU A 235 -1.97 6.45 -0.92
N GLY A 236 -0.92 6.92 -1.61
CA GLY A 236 0.41 6.30 -1.58
C GLY A 236 1.01 6.32 -0.17
N ALA A 237 0.97 7.48 0.49
CA ALA A 237 1.41 7.62 1.89
C ALA A 237 0.61 6.71 2.83
N ALA A 238 -0.70 6.56 2.63
CA ALA A 238 -1.55 5.67 3.41
C ALA A 238 -1.10 4.22 3.28
N GLN A 239 -0.82 3.76 2.06
CA GLN A 239 -0.31 2.41 1.82
C GLN A 239 1.01 2.19 2.56
N GLN A 240 1.97 3.13 2.47
CA GLN A 240 3.27 3.01 3.12
C GLN A 240 3.17 2.99 4.65
N LEU A 241 2.36 3.87 5.23
CA LEU A 241 2.14 3.90 6.69
C LEU A 241 1.43 2.63 7.18
N CYS A 242 0.45 2.12 6.42
CA CYS A 242 -0.20 0.85 6.70
C CYS A 242 0.80 -0.33 6.63
N ASP A 243 1.68 -0.33 5.64
CA ASP A 243 2.71 -1.35 5.48
C ASP A 243 3.67 -1.37 6.68
N VAL A 244 4.21 -0.21 7.06
CA VAL A 244 5.06 -0.06 8.27
C VAL A 244 4.31 -0.53 9.52
N THR A 245 3.08 -0.04 9.74
CA THR A 245 2.27 -0.40 10.91
C THR A 245 2.05 -1.91 10.99
N ALA A 246 1.70 -2.54 9.87
CA ALA A 246 1.46 -3.99 9.82
C ALA A 246 2.73 -4.79 10.14
N TRP A 247 3.88 -4.39 9.60
CA TRP A 247 5.16 -5.04 9.90
C TRP A 247 5.56 -4.89 11.36
N VAL A 248 5.39 -3.70 11.95
CA VAL A 248 5.68 -3.47 13.37
C VAL A 248 4.79 -4.34 14.26
N ILE A 249 3.49 -4.42 13.97
CA ILE A 249 2.56 -5.26 14.74
C ILE A 249 2.91 -6.75 14.58
N LEU A 250 3.20 -7.22 13.35
CA LEU A 250 3.58 -8.61 13.12
C LEU A 250 4.80 -9.00 13.96
N VAL A 251 5.86 -8.20 13.90
CA VAL A 251 7.08 -8.47 14.66
C VAL A 251 6.82 -8.41 16.16
N ALA A 252 6.15 -7.35 16.65
CA ALA A 252 5.84 -7.20 18.08
C ALA A 252 4.97 -8.36 18.63
N SER A 253 4.09 -8.93 17.79
CA SER A 253 3.24 -10.07 18.17
C SER A 253 3.96 -11.42 18.09
N SER A 254 5.12 -11.48 17.43
CA SER A 254 5.86 -12.73 17.18
C SER A 254 7.19 -12.78 17.93
N TYR A 255 7.60 -11.69 18.56
CA TYR A 255 8.82 -11.62 19.35
C TYR A 255 8.58 -12.30 20.72
N PRO A 256 9.48 -13.20 21.16
CA PRO A 256 9.34 -13.92 22.42
C PRO A 256 9.43 -13.02 23.66
#